data_c3acc5ba62e6efb6b50671aaca1ec29e
#
_entry.id   c3acc5ba62e6efb6b50671aaca1ec29e
#
_cell.length_a   1.000
_cell.length_b   1.000
_cell.length_c   1.000
_cell.angle_alpha   90.00
_cell.angle_beta   90.00
_cell.angle_gamma   90.00
#
_symmetry.space_group_name_H-M   'P 1'
#
loop_
_entity.id
_entity.type
_entity.pdbx_description
1 polymer ?
#
loop_
_entity_poly.entity_id
_entity_poly.type
_entity_poly.pdbx_seq_one_letter_code
_entity_poly.pdbx_strand_id
1 'polypeptide(L)'
;WAFGFGIERLAILSMELPDIRLLWSNDERVKKQLVLGTKFKEVSKFPAIVRDISFIVDSATYQPNVYFDLVRDVIGDMAEEMALVDEYENATKFGEGKKSYAYRITYRSLDRTLTDTEVNDLHKKLEEETKKAFNAVVR
;
A
#
# COMPACT_ATOMS: atom_id res chain seq x y z
N TRP A 1 13.69 -13.04 47.96
CA TRP A 1 12.83 -12.27 47.05
C TRP A 1 13.14 -12.70 45.62
N ALA A 2 12.11 -13.07 44.84
CA ALA A 2 12.22 -13.39 43.44
C ALA A 2 11.33 -12.46 42.65
N PHE A 3 11.84 -11.90 41.57
CA PHE A 3 11.09 -11.12 40.59
C PHE A 3 10.99 -11.89 39.26
N GLY A 4 9.79 -12.03 38.77
CA GLY A 4 9.53 -12.55 37.43
C GLY A 4 8.85 -11.50 36.55
N PHE A 5 9.50 -11.08 35.47
CA PHE A 5 8.88 -10.27 34.43
C PHE A 5 8.43 -11.18 33.29
N GLY A 6 7.12 -11.11 32.94
CA GLY A 6 6.64 -11.72 31.69
C GLY A 6 7.10 -10.89 30.51
N ILE A 7 7.98 -11.43 29.68
CA ILE A 7 8.49 -10.76 28.46
C ILE A 7 7.35 -10.37 27.55
N GLU A 8 6.33 -11.23 27.43
CA GLU A 8 5.14 -10.99 26.62
C GLU A 8 4.37 -9.74 27.08
N ARG A 9 4.27 -9.50 28.39
CA ARG A 9 3.60 -8.31 28.93
C ARG A 9 4.35 -7.02 28.59
N LEU A 10 5.68 -7.07 28.65
CA LEU A 10 6.52 -5.94 28.25
C LEU A 10 6.41 -5.68 26.74
N ALA A 11 6.36 -6.72 25.93
CA ALA A 11 6.17 -6.63 24.48
C ALA A 11 4.81 -6.00 24.15
N ILE A 12 3.72 -6.46 24.78
CA ILE A 12 2.36 -5.90 24.60
C ILE A 12 2.34 -4.41 24.94
N LEU A 13 2.91 -4.01 26.05
CA LEU A 13 2.95 -2.61 26.48
C LEU A 13 3.79 -1.75 25.53
N SER A 14 4.95 -2.26 25.11
CA SER A 14 5.86 -1.55 24.20
C SER A 14 5.27 -1.32 22.82
N MET A 15 4.48 -2.26 22.32
CA MET A 15 3.86 -2.22 20.98
C MET A 15 2.40 -1.77 21.01
N GLU A 16 1.83 -1.52 22.20
CA GLU A 16 0.41 -1.19 22.40
C GLU A 16 -0.53 -2.23 21.71
N LEU A 17 -0.20 -3.52 21.88
CA LEU A 17 -1.00 -4.60 21.29
C LEU A 17 -2.36 -4.70 22.01
N PRO A 18 -3.48 -4.72 21.29
CA PRO A 18 -4.81 -4.86 21.88
C PRO A 18 -5.11 -6.28 22.37
N ASP A 19 -4.38 -7.28 21.91
CA ASP A 19 -4.59 -8.69 22.25
C ASP A 19 -3.25 -9.45 22.24
N ILE A 20 -2.98 -10.21 23.31
CA ILE A 20 -1.76 -11.02 23.44
C ILE A 20 -1.62 -12.06 22.34
N ARG A 21 -2.72 -12.57 21.81
CA ARG A 21 -2.72 -13.58 20.74
C ARG A 21 -2.09 -13.09 19.44
N LEU A 22 -1.94 -11.77 19.25
CA LEU A 22 -1.26 -11.19 18.10
C LEU A 22 0.23 -11.56 18.07
N LEU A 23 0.86 -11.84 19.22
CA LEU A 23 2.25 -12.30 19.29
C LEU A 23 2.49 -13.63 18.56
N TRP A 24 1.44 -14.45 18.43
CA TRP A 24 1.48 -15.75 17.74
C TRP A 24 0.65 -15.76 16.46
N SER A 25 0.32 -14.59 15.92
CA SER A 25 -0.43 -14.49 14.67
C SER A 25 0.37 -15.06 13.49
N ASN A 26 -0.31 -15.77 12.61
CA ASN A 26 0.26 -16.22 11.34
C ASN A 26 0.11 -15.19 10.21
N ASP A 27 -0.62 -14.09 10.43
CA ASP A 27 -0.78 -13.03 9.45
C ASP A 27 0.53 -12.25 9.29
N GLU A 28 1.07 -12.25 8.08
CA GLU A 28 2.34 -11.57 7.76
C GLU A 28 2.27 -10.06 8.00
N ARG A 29 1.10 -9.44 7.86
CA ARG A 29 0.89 -8.02 8.13
C ARG A 29 1.00 -7.70 9.62
N VAL A 30 0.58 -8.64 10.47
CA VAL A 30 0.77 -8.57 11.93
C VAL A 30 2.23 -8.80 12.28
N LYS A 31 2.84 -9.87 11.77
CA LYS A 31 4.24 -10.22 12.04
C LYS A 31 5.21 -9.10 11.72
N LYS A 32 5.04 -8.43 10.58
CA LYS A 32 5.86 -7.28 10.16
C LYS A 32 5.82 -6.11 11.15
N GLN A 33 4.75 -6.00 11.94
CA GLN A 33 4.58 -4.94 12.92
C GLN A 33 5.08 -5.31 14.33
N LEU A 34 5.41 -6.58 14.58
CA LEU A 34 5.88 -7.04 15.89
C LEU A 34 7.35 -6.65 16.12
N VAL A 35 7.58 -5.36 16.24
CA VAL A 35 8.88 -4.75 16.52
C VAL A 35 8.78 -3.90 17.79
N LEU A 36 9.62 -4.20 18.78
CA LEU A 36 9.63 -3.47 20.06
C LEU A 36 9.83 -1.96 19.81
N GLY A 37 9.01 -1.15 20.50
CA GLY A 37 9.03 0.30 20.37
C GLY A 37 8.20 0.85 19.18
N THR A 38 7.60 -0.01 18.36
CA THR A 38 6.70 0.38 17.28
C THR A 38 5.26 0.15 17.71
N LYS A 39 4.42 1.17 17.60
CA LYS A 39 2.98 1.02 17.91
C LYS A 39 2.28 0.17 16.85
N PHE A 40 1.56 -0.82 17.31
CA PHE A 40 0.77 -1.69 16.45
C PHE A 40 -0.42 -0.93 15.82
N LYS A 41 -0.62 -1.14 14.53
CA LYS A 41 -1.81 -0.67 13.81
C LYS A 41 -2.70 -1.87 13.48
N GLU A 42 -3.97 -1.75 13.78
CA GLU A 42 -4.93 -2.80 13.49
C GLU A 42 -4.93 -3.16 12.01
N VAL A 43 -4.90 -4.46 11.72
CA VAL A 43 -5.00 -4.99 10.35
C VAL A 43 -6.43 -5.39 10.06
N SER A 44 -6.93 -5.02 8.89
CA SER A 44 -8.28 -5.34 8.48
C SER A 44 -8.48 -6.84 8.32
N LYS A 45 -9.64 -7.31 8.77
CA LYS A 45 -10.14 -8.69 8.59
C LYS A 45 -10.94 -8.86 7.30
N PHE A 46 -11.27 -7.77 6.62
CA PHE A 46 -12.08 -7.79 5.42
C PHE A 46 -11.25 -8.18 4.19
N PRO A 47 -11.86 -8.75 3.15
CA PRO A 47 -11.16 -9.13 1.94
C PRO A 47 -10.60 -7.91 1.21
N ALA A 48 -9.45 -8.10 0.58
CA ALA A 48 -8.84 -7.08 -0.27
C ALA A 48 -9.36 -7.20 -1.70
N ILE A 49 -9.43 -6.06 -2.39
CA ILE A 49 -9.60 -5.99 -3.84
C ILE A 49 -8.30 -5.47 -4.43
N VAL A 50 -7.77 -6.17 -5.42
CA VAL A 50 -6.51 -5.82 -6.07
C VAL A 50 -6.79 -5.26 -7.47
N ARG A 51 -6.11 -4.17 -7.82
CA ARG A 51 -6.14 -3.58 -9.16
C ARG A 51 -4.74 -3.21 -9.60
N ASP A 52 -4.47 -3.40 -10.87
CA ASP A 52 -3.21 -3.01 -11.49
C ASP A 52 -3.44 -1.75 -12.34
N ILE A 53 -2.51 -0.80 -12.25
CA ILE A 53 -2.46 0.39 -13.09
C ILE A 53 -1.15 0.41 -13.83
N SER A 54 -1.19 0.63 -15.14
CA SER A 54 -0.01 0.77 -15.99
C SER A 54 -0.05 2.09 -16.74
N PHE A 55 1.06 2.79 -16.73
CA PHE A 55 1.18 4.09 -17.40
C PHE A 55 2.59 4.33 -17.91
N ILE A 56 2.68 5.18 -18.93
CA ILE A 56 3.94 5.62 -19.54
C ILE A 56 4.17 7.06 -19.16
N VAL A 57 5.37 7.35 -18.67
CA VAL A 57 5.81 8.69 -18.24
C VAL A 57 7.22 8.98 -18.72
N ASP A 58 7.58 10.25 -18.70
CA ASP A 58 8.95 10.70 -18.90
C ASP A 58 9.79 10.34 -17.65
N SER A 59 10.85 9.55 -17.87
CA SER A 59 11.71 9.07 -16.79
C SER A 59 12.49 10.19 -16.10
N ALA A 60 12.70 11.33 -16.78
CA ALA A 60 13.43 12.47 -16.21
C ALA A 60 12.61 13.24 -15.16
N THR A 61 11.27 13.25 -15.29
CA THR A 61 10.37 13.99 -14.40
C THR A 61 9.65 13.13 -13.38
N TYR A 62 9.60 11.83 -13.63
CA TYR A 62 8.89 10.89 -12.77
C TYR A 62 9.71 10.50 -11.53
N GLN A 63 9.08 10.60 -10.37
CA GLN A 63 9.64 10.13 -9.09
C GLN A 63 8.63 9.19 -8.42
N PRO A 64 9.01 7.93 -8.11
CA PRO A 64 8.13 6.96 -7.46
C PRO A 64 7.51 7.48 -6.17
N ASN A 65 8.26 8.18 -5.34
CA ASN A 65 7.76 8.71 -4.06
C ASN A 65 6.61 9.70 -4.25
N VAL A 66 6.68 10.56 -5.27
CA VAL A 66 5.60 11.51 -5.60
C VAL A 66 4.35 10.76 -6.05
N TYR A 67 4.52 9.64 -6.74
CA TYR A 67 3.39 8.80 -7.13
C TYR A 67 2.75 8.09 -5.93
N PHE A 68 3.54 7.64 -4.96
CA PHE A 68 3.02 7.09 -3.69
C PHE A 68 2.20 8.12 -2.92
N ASP A 69 2.65 9.37 -2.87
CA ASP A 69 1.91 10.46 -2.23
C ASP A 69 0.60 10.73 -2.98
N LEU A 70 0.61 10.77 -4.31
CA LEU A 70 -0.61 10.94 -5.11
C LEU A 70 -1.63 9.83 -4.84
N VAL A 71 -1.20 8.57 -4.80
CA VAL A 71 -2.08 7.44 -4.49
C VAL A 71 -2.71 7.60 -3.11
N ARG A 72 -1.91 8.00 -2.12
CA ARG A 72 -2.39 8.24 -0.75
C ARG A 72 -3.38 9.40 -0.69
N ASP A 73 -3.16 10.47 -1.45
CA ASP A 73 -4.05 11.64 -1.48
C ASP A 73 -5.38 11.32 -2.16
N VAL A 74 -5.38 10.48 -3.21
CA VAL A 74 -6.58 10.13 -3.97
C VAL A 74 -7.40 9.03 -3.31
N ILE A 75 -6.74 7.99 -2.81
CA ILE A 75 -7.39 6.77 -2.28
C ILE A 75 -7.51 6.83 -0.75
N GLY A 76 -6.58 7.52 -0.08
CA GLY A 76 -6.54 7.62 1.38
C GLY A 76 -6.25 6.28 2.06
N ASP A 77 -6.90 6.07 3.20
CA ASP A 77 -6.69 4.89 4.07
C ASP A 77 -7.14 3.56 3.45
N MET A 78 -7.85 3.60 2.33
CA MET A 78 -8.28 2.39 1.61
C MET A 78 -7.16 1.77 0.76
N ALA A 79 -6.05 2.47 0.52
CA ALA A 79 -4.85 1.90 -0.09
C ALA A 79 -4.02 1.20 0.99
N GLU A 80 -4.16 -0.11 1.14
CA GLU A 80 -3.41 -0.90 2.11
C GLU A 80 -1.94 -1.06 1.68
N GLU A 81 -1.73 -1.39 0.41
CA GLU A 81 -0.40 -1.64 -0.14
C GLU A 81 -0.33 -1.20 -1.60
N MET A 82 0.81 -0.68 -2.00
CA MET A 82 1.15 -0.46 -3.39
C MET A 82 2.52 -1.05 -3.69
N ALA A 83 2.59 -1.88 -4.72
CA ALA A 83 3.81 -2.54 -5.15
C ALA A 83 4.10 -2.25 -6.63
N LEU A 84 5.35 -1.95 -6.95
CA LEU A 84 5.82 -1.93 -8.33
C LEU A 84 5.87 -3.38 -8.85
N VAL A 85 5.11 -3.66 -9.88
CA VAL A 85 5.04 -5.01 -10.49
C VAL A 85 6.02 -5.12 -11.64
N ASP A 86 6.09 -4.07 -12.47
CA ASP A 86 6.95 -4.06 -13.65
C ASP A 86 7.41 -2.64 -14.00
N GLU A 87 8.63 -2.57 -14.50
CA GLU A 87 9.23 -1.36 -15.05
C GLU A 87 9.85 -1.71 -16.39
N TYR A 88 9.37 -1.08 -17.46
CA TYR A 88 9.82 -1.39 -18.80
C TYR A 88 10.18 -0.13 -19.60
N GLU A 89 11.34 -0.14 -20.20
CA GLU A 89 11.83 0.92 -21.08
C GLU A 89 11.94 0.42 -22.51
N ASN A 90 11.32 1.12 -23.44
CA ASN A 90 11.44 0.80 -24.87
C ASN A 90 11.34 2.07 -25.71
N ALA A 91 12.50 2.55 -26.16
CA ALA A 91 12.61 3.75 -27.00
C ALA A 91 11.82 3.65 -28.30
N THR A 92 11.70 2.44 -28.87
CA THR A 92 10.99 2.22 -30.14
C THR A 92 9.47 2.32 -30.00
N LYS A 93 8.92 1.92 -28.84
CA LYS A 93 7.46 1.90 -28.60
C LYS A 93 6.94 3.16 -27.92
N PHE A 94 7.74 3.77 -27.04
CA PHE A 94 7.29 4.87 -26.17
C PHE A 94 7.98 6.20 -26.47
N GLY A 95 9.07 6.17 -27.26
CA GLY A 95 9.97 7.31 -27.51
C GLY A 95 11.14 7.33 -26.53
N GLU A 96 12.18 8.09 -26.89
CA GLU A 96 13.37 8.23 -26.04
C GLU A 96 13.03 8.90 -24.69
N GLY A 97 13.58 8.37 -23.61
CA GLY A 97 13.41 8.90 -22.26
C GLY A 97 12.08 8.56 -21.58
N LYS A 98 11.23 7.73 -22.20
CA LYS A 98 9.96 7.30 -21.60
C LYS A 98 10.04 5.88 -21.06
N LYS A 99 9.47 5.69 -19.88
CA LYS A 99 9.33 4.39 -19.21
C LYS A 99 7.87 4.06 -18.93
N SER A 100 7.55 2.78 -19.01
CA SER A 100 6.27 2.23 -18.56
C SER A 100 6.43 1.66 -17.16
N TYR A 101 5.56 2.06 -16.25
CA TYR A 101 5.47 1.53 -14.90
C TYR A 101 4.14 0.81 -14.73
N ALA A 102 4.19 -0.34 -14.07
CA ALA A 102 2.99 -1.08 -13.66
C ALA A 102 2.99 -1.24 -12.14
N TYR A 103 1.96 -0.72 -11.49
CA TYR A 103 1.77 -0.82 -10.07
C TYR A 103 0.55 -1.67 -9.74
N ARG A 104 0.69 -2.47 -8.70
CA ARG A 104 -0.40 -3.22 -8.08
C ARG A 104 -0.84 -2.51 -6.82
N ILE A 105 -2.11 -2.20 -6.73
CA ILE A 105 -2.72 -1.51 -5.59
C ILE A 105 -3.70 -2.45 -4.91
N THR A 106 -3.51 -2.64 -3.62
CA THR A 106 -4.38 -3.44 -2.76
C THR A 106 -5.31 -2.51 -2.01
N TYR A 107 -6.59 -2.59 -2.30
CA TYR A 107 -7.66 -1.82 -1.65
C TYR A 107 -8.27 -2.63 -0.53
N ARG A 108 -8.37 -2.04 0.64
CA ARG A 108 -9.02 -2.65 1.81
C ARG A 108 -9.51 -1.59 2.77
N SER A 109 -10.67 -1.83 3.40
CA SER A 109 -11.17 -1.00 4.49
C SER A 109 -10.96 -1.69 5.84
N LEU A 110 -10.80 -0.91 6.91
CA LEU A 110 -10.78 -1.41 8.29
C LEU A 110 -12.18 -1.74 8.81
N ASP A 111 -13.19 -1.06 8.29
CA ASP A 111 -14.53 -1.06 8.87
C ASP A 111 -15.52 -1.96 8.12
N ARG A 112 -15.32 -2.21 6.84
CA ARG A 112 -16.25 -2.95 5.99
C ARG A 112 -15.60 -3.61 4.78
N THR A 113 -16.33 -4.51 4.14
CA THR A 113 -15.96 -5.01 2.81
C THR A 113 -16.18 -3.93 1.76
N LEU A 114 -15.18 -3.69 0.93
CA LEU A 114 -15.30 -2.80 -0.23
C LEU A 114 -16.04 -3.50 -1.36
N THR A 115 -16.79 -2.73 -2.15
CA THR A 115 -17.44 -3.24 -3.36
C THR A 115 -16.56 -2.98 -4.59
N ASP A 116 -16.68 -3.82 -5.60
CA ASP A 116 -15.96 -3.65 -6.87
C ASP A 116 -16.28 -2.30 -7.53
N THR A 117 -17.51 -1.82 -7.41
CA THR A 117 -17.95 -0.53 -7.96
C THR A 117 -17.20 0.63 -7.33
N GLU A 118 -17.15 0.66 -5.99
CA GLU A 118 -16.42 1.70 -5.25
C GLU A 118 -14.93 1.72 -5.59
N VAL A 119 -14.31 0.52 -5.64
CA VAL A 119 -12.90 0.40 -5.99
C VAL A 119 -12.64 0.84 -7.43
N ASN A 120 -13.52 0.47 -8.37
CA ASN A 120 -13.39 0.89 -9.76
C ASN A 120 -13.52 2.41 -9.94
N ASP A 121 -14.40 3.06 -9.18
CA ASP A 121 -14.56 4.52 -9.22
C ASP A 121 -13.32 5.24 -8.67
N LEU A 122 -12.77 4.75 -7.55
CA LEU A 122 -11.52 5.24 -6.98
C LEU A 122 -10.35 5.02 -7.93
N HIS A 123 -10.29 3.86 -8.56
CA HIS A 123 -9.23 3.52 -9.51
C HIS A 123 -9.27 4.42 -10.75
N LYS A 124 -10.45 4.68 -11.32
CA LYS A 124 -10.63 5.63 -12.43
C LYS A 124 -10.19 7.04 -12.05
N LYS A 125 -10.57 7.48 -10.84
CA LYS A 125 -10.13 8.78 -10.34
C LYS A 125 -8.60 8.84 -10.23
N LEU A 126 -7.97 7.77 -9.75
CA LEU A 126 -6.51 7.67 -9.71
C LEU A 126 -5.88 7.74 -11.11
N GLU A 127 -6.46 7.04 -12.09
CA GLU A 127 -5.99 7.10 -13.49
C GLU A 127 -6.05 8.52 -14.05
N GLU A 128 -7.13 9.25 -13.78
CA GLU A 128 -7.30 10.64 -14.22
C GLU A 128 -6.29 11.58 -13.57
N GLU A 129 -6.10 11.46 -12.26
CA GLU A 129 -5.12 12.27 -11.53
C GLU A 129 -3.68 11.92 -11.93
N THR A 130 -3.39 10.64 -12.22
CA THR A 130 -2.09 10.22 -12.77
C THR A 130 -1.81 10.88 -14.14
N LYS A 131 -2.81 10.91 -15.01
CA LYS A 131 -2.71 11.61 -16.32
C LYS A 131 -2.41 13.10 -16.15
N LYS A 132 -3.09 13.76 -15.21
CA LYS A 132 -2.93 15.20 -14.96
C LYS A 132 -1.57 15.52 -14.32
N ALA A 133 -1.20 14.77 -13.27
CA ALA A 133 0.00 15.07 -12.49
C ALA A 133 1.29 14.80 -13.24
N PHE A 134 1.35 13.74 -14.04
CA PHE A 134 2.57 13.30 -14.72
C PHE A 134 2.50 13.41 -16.23
N ASN A 135 1.43 13.96 -16.79
CA ASN A 135 1.16 13.92 -18.24
C ASN A 135 1.31 12.51 -18.81
N ALA A 136 0.88 11.52 -18.01
CA ALA A 136 1.07 10.11 -18.26
C ALA A 136 0.04 9.57 -19.26
N VAL A 137 0.46 8.57 -20.03
CA VAL A 137 -0.45 7.78 -20.88
C VAL A 137 -0.79 6.50 -20.11
N VAL A 138 -1.99 6.46 -19.51
CA VAL A 138 -2.50 5.26 -18.83
C VAL A 138 -2.99 4.25 -19.86
N ARG A 139 -2.66 2.99 -19.59
CA ARG A 139 -2.99 1.85 -20.47
C ARG A 139 -4.01 0.95 -19.83
#